data_7f1b41297651fc9f6182c4352ea38ad9
#
_entry.id   7f1b41297651fc9f6182c4352ea38ad9
#
_cell.length_a   1.000
_cell.length_b   1.000
_cell.length_c   1.000
_cell.angle_alpha   90.00
_cell.angle_beta   90.00
_cell.angle_gamma   90.00
#
_symmetry.space_group_name_H-M   'P 1'
#
loop_
_entity.id
_entity.type
_entity.pdbx_description
1 polymer ?
#
loop_
_entity_poly.entity_id
_entity_poly.type
_entity_poly.pdbx_seq_one_letter_code
_entity_poly.pdbx_strand_id
1 'polypeptide(L)'
;MTTNTVSRKVAWLRVVTLAVAAFIFNTTEFVPVGLLSDIAQSFDMETAQVGIMLTIYAWVVALMSLPFMLLTSQIERRKLLIALFVLFIASHVLSFLAWSFEVLVISRIGIAFAHAIFWSITASLAIRLAPAGKGAQALSLIATGTALAMVLGLPIGRIVGQYFGWRTTFFAIGMGALVTLVCLVKLLPALPSEHSGSLKSLPVLFHRPALMCIYLLTAVVVTAHYTAYSYIEPFVQNVAGFSANFATLLLLVLGGAGIIGSVLFGKLGNQHASGLVCSAIGLLVISLVMLLPASGSEMHLAVLSVVWGIAIMIIGLGMQVKVLALAPDATDVAMSLFSGIFNIGIGAGALVGNQISLHWSMNVIGYAGAIPAIAALVWAVVIFRRWPVKLEEQTHASHV
;
A
#
# COMPACT_ATOMS: atom_id res chain seq x y z
N MET A 1 29.73 24.31 23.39
CA MET A 1 29.09 23.08 22.85
C MET A 1 29.15 23.18 21.33
N THR A 2 30.07 22.47 20.70
CA THR A 2 30.20 22.44 19.24
C THR A 2 28.99 21.70 18.66
N THR A 3 28.07 22.42 18.06
CA THR A 3 27.00 21.85 17.23
C THR A 3 27.66 21.15 16.04
N ASN A 4 27.87 19.86 16.16
CA ASN A 4 28.25 19.03 15.03
C ASN A 4 27.09 19.09 14.00
N THR A 5 27.16 20.06 13.09
CA THR A 5 26.22 20.18 11.97
C THR A 5 26.40 18.94 11.09
N VAL A 6 25.43 18.05 11.16
CA VAL A 6 25.41 16.85 10.33
C VAL A 6 25.55 17.25 8.87
N SER A 7 26.53 16.67 8.17
CA SER A 7 26.73 16.92 6.75
C SER A 7 25.42 16.68 5.98
N ARG A 8 25.08 17.61 5.07
CA ARG A 8 23.89 17.51 4.22
C ARG A 8 23.83 16.17 3.46
N LYS A 9 24.98 15.60 3.09
CA LYS A 9 25.09 14.27 2.46
C LYS A 9 24.61 13.16 3.41
N VAL A 10 25.03 13.19 4.68
CA VAL A 10 24.63 12.18 5.67
C VAL A 10 23.12 12.27 5.97
N ALA A 11 22.56 13.48 6.06
CA ALA A 11 21.13 13.67 6.24
C ALA A 11 20.33 13.04 5.08
N TRP A 12 20.73 13.27 3.83
CA TRP A 12 20.09 12.64 2.68
C TRP A 12 20.28 11.13 2.65
N LEU A 13 21.44 10.59 3.00
CA LEU A 13 21.64 9.15 3.09
C LEU A 13 20.69 8.49 4.10
N ARG A 14 20.40 9.15 5.21
CA ARG A 14 19.40 8.68 6.18
C ARG A 14 17.99 8.59 5.58
N VAL A 15 17.58 9.64 4.86
CA VAL A 15 16.26 9.67 4.19
C VAL A 15 16.19 8.65 3.06
N VAL A 16 17.24 8.50 2.25
CA VAL A 16 17.32 7.46 1.20
C VAL A 16 17.19 6.07 1.80
N THR A 17 17.86 5.82 2.93
CA THR A 17 17.77 4.52 3.61
C THR A 17 16.34 4.23 4.09
N LEU A 18 15.62 5.24 4.58
CA LEU A 18 14.19 5.10 4.90
C LEU A 18 13.32 4.89 3.65
N ALA A 19 13.66 5.51 2.53
CA ALA A 19 12.94 5.30 1.26
C ALA A 19 13.16 3.88 0.72
N VAL A 20 14.38 3.34 0.84
CA VAL A 20 14.66 1.92 0.54
C VAL A 20 13.88 1.00 1.49
N ALA A 21 13.80 1.35 2.77
CA ALA A 21 12.95 0.62 3.72
C ALA A 21 11.48 0.62 3.28
N ALA A 22 10.93 1.77 2.87
CA ALA A 22 9.57 1.87 2.36
C ALA A 22 9.36 1.02 1.11
N PHE A 23 10.32 1.00 0.17
CA PHE A 23 10.32 0.10 -0.98
C PHE A 23 10.23 -1.38 -0.55
N ILE A 24 11.06 -1.81 0.41
CA ILE A 24 11.10 -3.20 0.88
C ILE A 24 9.80 -3.60 1.57
N PHE A 25 9.26 -2.74 2.45
CA PHE A 25 8.01 -3.01 3.16
C PHE A 25 6.81 -3.11 2.22
N ASN A 26 6.70 -2.23 1.22
CA ASN A 26 5.64 -2.36 0.22
C ASN A 26 5.85 -3.54 -0.74
N THR A 27 7.08 -3.84 -1.12
CA THR A 27 7.37 -5.02 -1.94
C THR A 27 6.87 -6.29 -1.27
N THR A 28 7.15 -6.50 0.03
CA THR A 28 6.67 -7.69 0.74
C THR A 28 5.15 -7.74 0.90
N GLU A 29 4.49 -6.59 0.92
CA GLU A 29 3.03 -6.53 0.96
C GLU A 29 2.40 -7.06 -0.33
N PHE A 30 2.92 -6.65 -1.49
CA PHE A 30 2.29 -6.90 -2.78
C PHE A 30 2.81 -8.15 -3.51
N VAL A 31 4.04 -8.58 -3.26
CA VAL A 31 4.65 -9.75 -3.91
C VAL A 31 3.80 -11.02 -3.84
N PRO A 32 3.12 -11.35 -2.72
CA PRO A 32 2.28 -12.55 -2.68
C PRO A 32 1.15 -12.57 -3.71
N VAL A 33 0.64 -11.41 -4.13
CA VAL A 33 -0.37 -11.32 -5.20
C VAL A 33 0.16 -11.90 -6.53
N GLY A 34 1.44 -11.67 -6.80
CA GLY A 34 2.09 -12.18 -7.99
C GLY A 34 2.59 -13.63 -7.89
N LEU A 35 2.57 -14.23 -6.69
CA LEU A 35 3.09 -15.59 -6.43
C LEU A 35 2.02 -16.55 -5.92
N LEU A 36 0.74 -16.15 -6.02
CA LEU A 36 -0.33 -16.87 -5.37
C LEU A 36 -0.49 -18.30 -5.89
N SER A 37 -0.38 -18.49 -7.22
CA SER A 37 -0.42 -19.81 -7.86
C SER A 37 0.79 -20.68 -7.51
N ASP A 38 1.98 -20.10 -7.48
CA ASP A 38 3.22 -20.83 -7.14
C ASP A 38 3.20 -21.32 -5.69
N ILE A 39 2.69 -20.48 -4.76
CA ILE A 39 2.54 -20.84 -3.35
C ILE A 39 1.49 -21.95 -3.21
N ALA A 40 0.34 -21.83 -3.88
CA ALA A 40 -0.73 -22.81 -3.85
C ALA A 40 -0.23 -24.20 -4.33
N GLN A 41 0.46 -24.22 -5.46
CA GLN A 41 1.03 -25.45 -6.00
C GLN A 41 2.03 -26.09 -5.04
N SER A 42 2.85 -25.29 -4.34
CA SER A 42 3.88 -25.84 -3.44
C SER A 42 3.34 -26.48 -2.16
N PHE A 43 2.11 -26.15 -1.77
CA PHE A 43 1.40 -26.71 -0.61
C PHE A 43 0.23 -27.64 -1.00
N ASP A 44 0.09 -27.94 -2.28
CA ASP A 44 -0.99 -28.79 -2.81
C ASP A 44 -2.39 -28.27 -2.43
N MET A 45 -2.55 -26.94 -2.52
CA MET A 45 -3.76 -26.21 -2.14
C MET A 45 -4.37 -25.48 -3.35
N GLU A 46 -5.65 -25.17 -3.27
CA GLU A 46 -6.27 -24.28 -4.23
C GLU A 46 -5.78 -22.83 -4.04
N THR A 47 -5.60 -22.09 -5.13
CA THR A 47 -5.16 -20.68 -5.11
C THR A 47 -6.07 -19.80 -4.24
N ALA A 48 -7.39 -20.07 -4.27
CA ALA A 48 -8.34 -19.37 -3.44
C ALA A 48 -8.11 -19.63 -1.94
N GLN A 49 -7.79 -20.86 -1.54
CA GLN A 49 -7.49 -21.17 -0.14
C GLN A 49 -6.24 -20.43 0.35
N VAL A 50 -5.20 -20.39 -0.46
CA VAL A 50 -3.96 -19.66 -0.15
C VAL A 50 -4.19 -18.16 -0.08
N GLY A 51 -5.11 -17.63 -0.86
CA GLY A 51 -5.45 -16.21 -0.89
C GLY A 51 -5.89 -15.62 0.45
N ILE A 52 -6.36 -16.46 1.40
CA ILE A 52 -6.73 -16.01 2.75
C ILE A 52 -5.55 -15.34 3.50
N MET A 53 -4.31 -15.68 3.17
CA MET A 53 -3.15 -15.05 3.79
C MET A 53 -3.06 -13.54 3.48
N LEU A 54 -3.59 -13.09 2.33
CA LEU A 54 -3.64 -11.66 1.97
C LEU A 54 -4.59 -10.91 2.90
N THR A 55 -5.76 -11.51 3.17
CA THR A 55 -6.75 -10.98 4.11
C THR A 55 -6.17 -10.90 5.52
N ILE A 56 -5.58 -12.00 6.01
CA ILE A 56 -4.99 -12.07 7.36
C ILE A 56 -3.92 -10.99 7.52
N TYR A 57 -3.02 -10.87 6.55
CA TYR A 57 -1.95 -9.86 6.58
C TYR A 57 -2.52 -8.45 6.69
N ALA A 58 -3.42 -8.07 5.78
CA ALA A 58 -3.97 -6.72 5.72
C ALA A 58 -4.78 -6.37 6.98
N TRP A 59 -5.55 -7.29 7.50
CA TRP A 59 -6.33 -7.05 8.71
C TRP A 59 -5.47 -7.01 9.97
N VAL A 60 -4.40 -7.79 10.05
CA VAL A 60 -3.42 -7.66 11.13
C VAL A 60 -2.77 -6.28 11.09
N VAL A 61 -2.34 -5.80 9.92
CA VAL A 61 -1.82 -4.43 9.77
C VAL A 61 -2.86 -3.41 10.23
N ALA A 62 -4.10 -3.52 9.75
CA ALA A 62 -5.17 -2.58 10.09
C ALA A 62 -5.46 -2.52 11.58
N LEU A 63 -5.63 -3.68 12.21
CA LEU A 63 -6.00 -3.79 13.62
C LEU A 63 -4.85 -3.41 14.56
N MET A 64 -3.60 -3.66 14.16
CA MET A 64 -2.43 -3.44 15.01
C MET A 64 -1.78 -2.07 14.81
N SER A 65 -2.08 -1.32 13.74
CA SER A 65 -1.45 -0.02 13.48
C SER A 65 -1.65 0.97 14.61
N LEU A 66 -2.88 1.19 15.06
CA LEU A 66 -3.18 2.12 16.17
C LEU A 66 -2.69 1.58 17.52
N PRO A 67 -2.99 0.34 17.95
CA PRO A 67 -2.48 -0.22 19.20
C PRO A 67 -0.96 -0.18 19.31
N PHE A 68 -0.26 -0.58 18.25
CA PHE A 68 1.20 -0.61 18.27
C PHE A 68 1.82 0.79 18.24
N MET A 69 1.23 1.74 17.53
CA MET A 69 1.65 3.13 17.61
C MET A 69 1.62 3.63 19.06
N LEU A 70 0.58 3.29 19.81
CA LEU A 70 0.41 3.70 21.21
C LEU A 70 1.39 2.99 22.14
N LEU A 71 1.50 1.67 22.04
CA LEU A 71 2.39 0.85 22.87
C LEU A 71 3.86 1.22 22.67
N THR A 72 4.23 1.63 21.46
CA THR A 72 5.61 1.99 21.12
C THR A 72 5.89 3.49 21.18
N SER A 73 4.90 4.30 21.59
CA SER A 73 4.99 5.76 21.58
C SER A 73 6.16 6.32 22.39
N GLN A 74 6.55 5.66 23.48
CA GLN A 74 7.65 6.06 24.37
C GLN A 74 9.00 5.47 23.97
N ILE A 75 9.05 4.54 23.02
CA ILE A 75 10.29 3.89 22.63
C ILE A 75 11.13 4.81 21.73
N GLU A 76 12.42 4.90 22.01
CA GLU A 76 13.38 5.63 21.17
C GLU A 76 13.35 5.08 19.73
N ARG A 77 13.21 5.96 18.75
CA ARG A 77 12.84 5.60 17.36
C ARG A 77 13.89 4.75 16.64
N ARG A 78 15.18 4.96 16.92
CA ARG A 78 16.24 4.09 16.34
C ARG A 78 16.14 2.67 16.90
N LYS A 79 15.95 2.53 18.20
CA LYS A 79 15.78 1.20 18.83
C LYS A 79 14.53 0.49 18.31
N LEU A 80 13.43 1.24 18.16
CA LEU A 80 12.19 0.71 17.60
C LEU A 80 12.39 0.24 16.17
N LEU A 81 13.03 1.04 15.30
CA LEU A 81 13.33 0.64 13.92
C LEU A 81 14.20 -0.62 13.86
N ILE A 82 15.23 -0.72 14.71
CA ILE A 82 16.07 -1.93 14.78
C ILE A 82 15.23 -3.14 15.17
N ALA A 83 14.39 -3.02 16.20
CA ALA A 83 13.56 -4.12 16.68
C ALA A 83 12.56 -4.59 15.59
N LEU A 84 11.89 -3.66 14.91
CA LEU A 84 10.94 -4.02 13.84
C LEU A 84 11.64 -4.65 12.62
N PHE A 85 12.85 -4.18 12.26
CA PHE A 85 13.63 -4.80 11.19
C PHE A 85 14.12 -6.21 11.57
N VAL A 86 14.52 -6.44 12.81
CA VAL A 86 14.87 -7.78 13.31
C VAL A 86 13.65 -8.71 13.22
N LEU A 87 12.47 -8.27 13.67
CA LEU A 87 11.22 -9.01 13.54
C LEU A 87 10.90 -9.30 12.06
N PHE A 88 11.03 -8.30 11.20
CA PHE A 88 10.77 -8.41 9.76
C PHE A 88 11.69 -9.43 9.09
N ILE A 89 13.00 -9.38 9.36
CA ILE A 89 13.99 -10.30 8.82
C ILE A 89 13.74 -11.74 9.34
N ALA A 90 13.53 -11.90 10.65
CA ALA A 90 13.21 -13.19 11.23
C ALA A 90 11.95 -13.82 10.61
N SER A 91 10.92 -13.00 10.38
CA SER A 91 9.70 -13.44 9.73
C SER A 91 9.93 -13.83 8.26
N HIS A 92 10.81 -13.12 7.52
CA HIS A 92 11.16 -13.51 6.15
C HIS A 92 12.00 -14.81 6.10
N VAL A 93 12.90 -15.01 7.07
CA VAL A 93 13.59 -16.31 7.23
C VAL A 93 12.58 -17.42 7.50
N LEU A 94 11.58 -17.18 8.35
CA LEU A 94 10.51 -18.13 8.60
C LEU A 94 9.66 -18.40 7.33
N SER A 95 9.37 -17.37 6.52
CA SER A 95 8.70 -17.54 5.21
C SER A 95 9.53 -18.43 4.27
N PHE A 96 10.84 -18.22 4.21
CA PHE A 96 11.76 -19.04 3.41
C PHE A 96 11.77 -20.51 3.84
N LEU A 97 11.77 -20.75 5.15
CA LEU A 97 11.80 -22.08 5.74
C LEU A 97 10.43 -22.74 5.86
N ALA A 98 9.33 -22.05 5.48
CA ALA A 98 7.98 -22.51 5.71
C ALA A 98 7.74 -23.93 5.13
N TRP A 99 7.51 -24.89 6.01
CA TRP A 99 7.22 -26.28 5.68
C TRP A 99 5.73 -26.58 5.58
N SER A 100 4.88 -25.67 6.02
CA SER A 100 3.43 -25.74 5.87
C SER A 100 2.84 -24.34 5.60
N PHE A 101 1.61 -24.30 5.12
CA PHE A 101 0.92 -23.04 4.87
C PHE A 101 0.68 -22.23 6.15
N GLU A 102 0.37 -22.89 7.27
CA GLU A 102 0.19 -22.25 8.57
C GLU A 102 1.46 -21.52 9.02
N VAL A 103 2.63 -22.13 8.83
CA VAL A 103 3.92 -21.48 9.14
C VAL A 103 4.15 -20.26 8.26
N LEU A 104 3.78 -20.33 6.98
CA LEU A 104 3.83 -19.17 6.11
C LEU A 104 2.89 -18.05 6.62
N VAL A 105 1.66 -18.39 7.03
CA VAL A 105 0.70 -17.42 7.59
C VAL A 105 1.27 -16.79 8.87
N ILE A 106 1.84 -17.56 9.78
CA ILE A 106 2.46 -17.05 11.02
C ILE A 106 3.59 -16.07 10.66
N SER A 107 4.44 -16.42 9.70
CA SER A 107 5.50 -15.53 9.25
C SER A 107 4.94 -14.21 8.67
N ARG A 108 3.84 -14.28 7.91
CA ARG A 108 3.15 -13.10 7.37
C ARG A 108 2.56 -12.22 8.48
N ILE A 109 2.05 -12.79 9.56
CA ILE A 109 1.59 -12.04 10.73
C ILE A 109 2.77 -11.29 11.38
N GLY A 110 3.94 -11.92 11.52
CA GLY A 110 5.13 -11.25 12.04
C GLY A 110 5.58 -10.07 11.14
N ILE A 111 5.53 -10.24 9.81
CA ILE A 111 5.81 -9.17 8.86
C ILE A 111 4.77 -8.03 9.00
N ALA A 112 3.48 -8.38 9.15
CA ALA A 112 2.40 -7.40 9.32
C ALA A 112 2.57 -6.56 10.59
N PHE A 113 3.03 -7.14 11.69
CA PHE A 113 3.35 -6.41 12.92
C PHE A 113 4.47 -5.38 12.70
N ALA A 114 5.56 -5.77 12.04
CA ALA A 114 6.63 -4.85 11.70
C ALA A 114 6.13 -3.73 10.75
N HIS A 115 5.30 -4.06 9.77
CA HIS A 115 4.71 -3.14 8.81
C HIS A 115 3.81 -2.10 9.49
N ALA A 116 2.94 -2.52 10.42
CA ALA A 116 2.02 -1.65 11.15
C ALA A 116 2.78 -0.56 11.95
N ILE A 117 3.89 -0.93 12.59
CA ILE A 117 4.74 0.02 13.33
C ILE A 117 5.53 0.91 12.37
N PHE A 118 6.12 0.35 11.32
CA PHE A 118 6.95 1.07 10.37
C PHE A 118 6.22 2.29 9.80
N TRP A 119 5.02 2.12 9.29
CA TRP A 119 4.26 3.20 8.68
C TRP A 119 3.77 4.26 9.69
N SER A 120 3.59 3.88 10.95
CA SER A 120 3.19 4.85 11.98
C SER A 120 4.27 5.87 12.32
N ILE A 121 5.56 5.55 12.05
CA ILE A 121 6.70 6.40 12.45
C ILE A 121 7.50 6.95 11.27
N THR A 122 7.38 6.36 10.09
CA THR A 122 8.30 6.65 8.96
C THR A 122 8.19 8.09 8.46
N ALA A 123 6.99 8.64 8.36
CA ALA A 123 6.79 10.01 7.87
C ALA A 123 7.45 11.05 8.80
N SER A 124 7.21 10.96 10.10
CA SER A 124 7.81 11.87 11.09
C SER A 124 9.35 11.74 11.14
N LEU A 125 9.85 10.51 11.05
CA LEU A 125 11.30 10.27 10.98
C LEU A 125 11.94 10.84 9.73
N ALA A 126 11.29 10.71 8.57
CA ALA A 126 11.79 11.27 7.32
C ALA A 126 11.97 12.79 7.42
N ILE A 127 11.00 13.50 7.99
CA ILE A 127 11.06 14.95 8.21
C ILE A 127 12.19 15.31 9.18
N ARG A 128 12.31 14.59 10.31
CA ARG A 128 13.34 14.87 11.34
C ARG A 128 14.76 14.61 10.85
N LEU A 129 14.96 13.65 9.97
CA LEU A 129 16.27 13.27 9.43
C LEU A 129 16.67 14.09 8.21
N ALA A 130 15.73 14.79 7.59
CA ALA A 130 15.96 15.62 6.42
C ALA A 130 16.88 16.80 6.73
N PRO A 131 17.62 17.32 5.73
CA PRO A 131 18.27 18.61 5.87
C PRO A 131 17.25 19.72 6.21
N ALA A 132 17.69 20.75 6.92
CA ALA A 132 16.83 21.87 7.32
C ALA A 132 16.03 22.42 6.13
N GLY A 133 14.72 22.61 6.30
CA GLY A 133 13.80 23.10 5.27
C GLY A 133 13.48 22.11 4.14
N LYS A 134 13.88 20.82 4.23
CA LYS A 134 13.71 19.81 3.17
C LYS A 134 12.75 18.67 3.55
N GLY A 135 11.92 18.85 4.56
CA GLY A 135 10.99 17.83 5.03
C GLY A 135 10.03 17.33 3.95
N ALA A 136 9.45 18.24 3.15
CA ALA A 136 8.56 17.87 2.04
C ALA A 136 9.27 17.01 0.97
N GLN A 137 10.53 17.31 0.68
CA GLN A 137 11.33 16.51 -0.26
C GLN A 137 11.67 15.13 0.31
N ALA A 138 11.86 15.02 1.62
CA ALA A 138 12.06 13.74 2.30
C ALA A 138 10.80 12.86 2.21
N LEU A 139 9.64 13.43 2.47
CA LEU A 139 8.36 12.72 2.30
C LEU A 139 8.12 12.27 0.85
N SER A 140 8.44 13.13 -0.12
CA SER A 140 8.38 12.77 -1.54
C SER A 140 9.29 11.60 -1.89
N LEU A 141 10.48 11.51 -1.27
CA LEU A 141 11.39 10.39 -1.49
C LEU A 141 10.86 9.08 -0.90
N ILE A 142 10.21 9.12 0.28
CA ILE A 142 9.51 7.96 0.84
C ILE A 142 8.38 7.49 -0.10
N ALA A 143 7.56 8.43 -0.59
CA ALA A 143 6.49 8.14 -1.55
C ALA A 143 7.03 7.54 -2.86
N THR A 144 8.21 8.00 -3.32
CA THR A 144 8.91 7.41 -4.47
C THR A 144 9.30 5.96 -4.20
N GLY A 145 9.82 5.65 -3.00
CA GLY A 145 10.14 4.27 -2.61
C GLY A 145 8.90 3.37 -2.66
N THR A 146 7.77 3.86 -2.14
CA THR A 146 6.47 3.16 -2.21
C THR A 146 6.02 2.92 -3.66
N ALA A 147 6.06 3.94 -4.50
CA ALA A 147 5.66 3.81 -5.90
C ALA A 147 6.56 2.83 -6.67
N LEU A 148 7.87 2.87 -6.43
CA LEU A 148 8.81 1.92 -7.03
C LEU A 148 8.55 0.48 -6.59
N ALA A 149 8.05 0.24 -5.38
CA ALA A 149 7.68 -1.10 -4.94
C ALA A 149 6.52 -1.67 -5.77
N MET A 150 5.53 -0.86 -6.10
CA MET A 150 4.42 -1.29 -6.95
C MET A 150 4.87 -1.56 -8.39
N VAL A 151 5.76 -0.72 -8.94
CA VAL A 151 6.19 -0.79 -10.34
C VAL A 151 7.27 -1.86 -10.56
N LEU A 152 8.21 -1.98 -9.64
CA LEU A 152 9.38 -2.86 -9.77
C LEU A 152 9.39 -4.00 -8.76
N GLY A 153 9.00 -3.73 -7.51
CA GLY A 153 9.12 -4.70 -6.41
C GLY A 153 8.29 -5.96 -6.66
N LEU A 154 7.03 -5.80 -7.03
CA LEU A 154 6.14 -6.93 -7.29
C LEU A 154 6.59 -7.72 -8.54
N PRO A 155 6.82 -7.11 -9.73
CA PRO A 155 7.28 -7.87 -10.90
C PRO A 155 8.65 -8.53 -10.70
N ILE A 156 9.62 -7.85 -10.08
CA ILE A 156 10.94 -8.43 -9.78
C ILE A 156 10.78 -9.61 -8.81
N GLY A 157 9.98 -9.43 -7.75
CA GLY A 157 9.70 -10.50 -6.81
C GLY A 157 9.04 -11.72 -7.47
N ARG A 158 8.13 -11.49 -8.41
CA ARG A 158 7.52 -12.55 -9.21
C ARG A 158 8.54 -13.25 -10.13
N ILE A 159 9.40 -12.50 -10.83
CA ILE A 159 10.46 -13.07 -11.68
C ILE A 159 11.39 -13.97 -10.84
N VAL A 160 11.85 -13.47 -9.68
CA VAL A 160 12.66 -14.28 -8.76
C VAL A 160 11.91 -15.54 -8.34
N GLY A 161 10.63 -15.42 -8.02
CA GLY A 161 9.78 -16.55 -7.63
C GLY A 161 9.61 -17.59 -8.73
N GLN A 162 9.40 -17.15 -9.98
CA GLN A 162 9.26 -18.05 -11.13
C GLN A 162 10.55 -18.85 -11.44
N TYR A 163 11.72 -18.22 -11.35
CA TYR A 163 12.99 -18.87 -11.71
C TYR A 163 13.66 -19.61 -10.56
N PHE A 164 13.49 -19.14 -9.32
CA PHE A 164 14.20 -19.66 -8.14
C PHE A 164 13.26 -20.17 -7.03
N GLY A 165 11.95 -20.11 -7.29
CA GLY A 165 10.91 -20.48 -6.32
C GLY A 165 10.50 -19.31 -5.40
N TRP A 166 9.22 -19.28 -5.02
CA TRP A 166 8.62 -18.21 -4.20
C TRP A 166 9.32 -18.00 -2.85
N ARG A 167 9.84 -19.07 -2.25
CA ARG A 167 10.61 -19.00 -1.00
C ARG A 167 11.84 -18.11 -1.13
N THR A 168 12.55 -18.21 -2.27
CA THR A 168 13.72 -17.39 -2.57
C THR A 168 13.36 -15.90 -2.68
N THR A 169 12.17 -15.57 -3.16
CA THR A 169 11.70 -14.17 -3.17
C THR A 169 11.61 -13.60 -1.75
N PHE A 170 11.00 -14.32 -0.82
CA PHE A 170 10.93 -13.87 0.58
C PHE A 170 12.32 -13.79 1.22
N PHE A 171 13.20 -14.74 0.95
CA PHE A 171 14.59 -14.68 1.40
C PHE A 171 15.32 -13.44 0.85
N ALA A 172 15.19 -13.14 -0.44
CA ALA A 172 15.80 -11.98 -1.07
C ALA A 172 15.31 -10.66 -0.45
N ILE A 173 14.00 -10.54 -0.16
CA ILE A 173 13.43 -9.40 0.55
C ILE A 173 14.03 -9.29 1.97
N GLY A 174 14.13 -10.40 2.69
CA GLY A 174 14.76 -10.46 4.01
C GLY A 174 16.23 -10.02 3.99
N MET A 175 16.99 -10.42 2.96
CA MET A 175 18.37 -9.99 2.76
C MET A 175 18.48 -8.51 2.44
N GLY A 176 17.59 -7.98 1.59
CA GLY A 176 17.49 -6.53 1.35
C GLY A 176 17.19 -5.76 2.63
N ALA A 177 16.29 -6.28 3.48
CA ALA A 177 16.00 -5.71 4.78
C ALA A 177 17.23 -5.76 5.73
N LEU A 178 18.00 -6.83 5.71
CA LEU A 178 19.24 -6.95 6.50
C LEU A 178 20.27 -5.88 6.08
N VAL A 179 20.49 -5.69 4.79
CA VAL A 179 21.38 -4.63 4.28
C VAL A 179 20.88 -3.26 4.73
N THR A 180 19.58 -3.02 4.63
CA THR A 180 18.95 -1.77 5.08
C THR A 180 19.11 -1.56 6.57
N LEU A 181 18.93 -2.61 7.38
CA LEU A 181 19.16 -2.57 8.83
C LEU A 181 20.59 -2.17 9.16
N VAL A 182 21.59 -2.75 8.49
CA VAL A 182 23.01 -2.38 8.68
C VAL A 182 23.24 -0.89 8.37
N CYS A 183 22.63 -0.37 7.30
CA CYS A 183 22.68 1.04 6.97
C CYS A 183 22.01 1.91 8.05
N LEU A 184 20.81 1.52 8.52
CA LEU A 184 20.10 2.23 9.58
C LEU A 184 20.92 2.27 10.88
N VAL A 185 21.49 1.16 11.31
CA VAL A 185 22.31 1.10 12.53
C VAL A 185 23.53 2.03 12.44
N LYS A 186 24.16 2.13 11.26
CA LYS A 186 25.35 2.97 11.05
C LYS A 186 25.02 4.44 10.89
N LEU A 187 23.90 4.78 10.25
CA LEU A 187 23.58 6.15 9.86
C LEU A 187 22.70 6.90 10.85
N LEU A 188 21.78 6.19 11.54
CA LEU A 188 20.82 6.85 12.42
C LEU A 188 21.47 7.22 13.78
N PRO A 189 21.31 8.47 14.23
CA PRO A 189 21.63 8.84 15.60
C PRO A 189 20.58 8.28 16.56
N ALA A 190 20.80 8.46 17.86
CA ALA A 190 19.74 8.30 18.85
C ALA A 190 18.62 9.31 18.54
N LEU A 191 17.38 8.82 18.46
CA LEU A 191 16.21 9.61 18.10
C LEU A 191 15.15 9.47 19.21
N PRO A 192 15.16 10.37 20.21
CA PRO A 192 14.13 10.37 21.26
C PRO A 192 12.73 10.37 20.66
N SER A 193 11.79 9.74 21.36
CA SER A 193 10.39 9.82 20.97
C SER A 193 9.90 11.25 21.13
N GLU A 194 9.34 11.82 20.07
CA GLU A 194 8.57 13.06 20.12
C GLU A 194 7.09 12.69 20.07
N HIS A 195 6.25 13.47 20.71
CA HIS A 195 4.81 13.17 20.83
C HIS A 195 4.14 13.19 19.45
N SER A 196 3.97 12.04 18.86
CA SER A 196 3.30 11.84 17.58
C SER A 196 1.82 11.54 17.80
N GLY A 197 1.01 12.56 17.92
CA GLY A 197 -0.45 12.44 18.03
C GLY A 197 -0.96 11.98 19.41
N SER A 198 -2.18 12.37 19.75
CA SER A 198 -2.86 12.04 21.00
C SER A 198 -4.14 11.28 20.68
N LEU A 199 -4.43 10.25 21.47
CA LEU A 199 -5.76 9.60 21.48
C LEU A 199 -6.92 10.59 21.69
N LYS A 200 -6.65 11.76 22.30
CA LYS A 200 -7.65 12.83 22.50
C LYS A 200 -8.18 13.40 21.18
N SER A 201 -7.45 13.26 20.08
CA SER A 201 -7.90 13.72 18.76
C SER A 201 -8.92 12.78 18.11
N LEU A 202 -8.99 11.50 18.52
CA LEU A 202 -9.89 10.51 17.91
C LEU A 202 -11.36 10.90 18.01
N PRO A 203 -11.91 11.27 19.21
CA PRO A 203 -13.32 11.66 19.30
C PRO A 203 -13.65 12.85 18.39
N VAL A 204 -12.72 13.82 18.27
CA VAL A 204 -12.91 15.00 17.42
C VAL A 204 -12.99 14.61 15.96
N LEU A 205 -12.10 13.72 15.48
CA LEU A 205 -12.08 13.23 14.10
C LEU A 205 -13.36 12.45 13.77
N PHE A 206 -13.83 11.59 14.67
CA PHE A 206 -15.07 10.82 14.46
C PHE A 206 -16.32 11.68 14.37
N HIS A 207 -16.31 12.90 14.92
CA HIS A 207 -17.42 13.85 14.78
C HIS A 207 -17.36 14.68 13.47
N ARG A 208 -16.42 14.42 12.56
CA ARG A 208 -16.33 15.08 11.24
C ARG A 208 -17.02 14.24 10.17
N PRO A 209 -18.28 14.54 9.80
CA PRO A 209 -19.05 13.69 8.90
C PRO A 209 -18.39 13.56 7.50
N ALA A 210 -17.81 14.63 6.97
CA ALA A 210 -17.09 14.58 5.69
C ALA A 210 -15.90 13.61 5.73
N LEU A 211 -15.11 13.63 6.81
CA LEU A 211 -13.97 12.72 7.00
C LEU A 211 -14.44 11.26 7.11
N MET A 212 -15.50 11.01 7.89
CA MET A 212 -16.09 9.67 8.03
C MET A 212 -16.61 9.14 6.69
N CYS A 213 -17.23 9.99 5.87
CA CYS A 213 -17.67 9.64 4.54
C CYS A 213 -16.51 9.30 3.60
N ILE A 214 -15.38 10.01 3.69
CA ILE A 214 -14.16 9.69 2.91
C ILE A 214 -13.55 8.36 3.39
N TYR A 215 -13.51 8.09 4.67
CA TYR A 215 -13.04 6.81 5.20
C TYR A 215 -13.89 5.64 4.72
N LEU A 216 -15.23 5.77 4.77
CA LEU A 216 -16.13 4.74 4.26
C LEU A 216 -15.96 4.55 2.75
N LEU A 217 -15.86 5.64 1.99
CA LEU A 217 -15.62 5.59 0.55
C LEU A 217 -14.29 4.88 0.25
N THR A 218 -13.23 5.17 1.01
CA THR A 218 -11.93 4.49 0.89
C THR A 218 -12.09 2.99 1.13
N ALA A 219 -12.74 2.58 2.21
CA ALA A 219 -12.95 1.16 2.51
C ALA A 219 -13.67 0.45 1.36
N VAL A 220 -14.76 1.04 0.83
CA VAL A 220 -15.57 0.43 -0.23
C VAL A 220 -14.83 0.35 -1.56
N VAL A 221 -14.15 1.44 -1.99
CA VAL A 221 -13.46 1.45 -3.28
C VAL A 221 -12.21 0.57 -3.28
N VAL A 222 -11.50 0.50 -2.14
CA VAL A 222 -10.33 -0.38 -1.99
C VAL A 222 -10.79 -1.85 -1.95
N THR A 223 -11.90 -2.16 -1.26
CA THR A 223 -12.51 -3.49 -1.30
C THR A 223 -12.85 -3.89 -2.75
N ALA A 224 -13.48 -3.00 -3.50
CA ALA A 224 -13.81 -3.23 -4.91
C ALA A 224 -12.58 -3.59 -5.75
N HIS A 225 -11.53 -2.80 -5.64
CA HIS A 225 -10.27 -3.01 -6.35
C HIS A 225 -9.63 -4.35 -5.99
N TYR A 226 -9.44 -4.61 -4.70
CA TYR A 226 -8.73 -5.80 -4.23
C TYR A 226 -9.53 -7.10 -4.38
N THR A 227 -10.84 -7.04 -4.58
CA THR A 227 -11.64 -8.21 -4.94
C THR A 227 -11.12 -8.90 -6.20
N ALA A 228 -10.76 -8.12 -7.23
CA ALA A 228 -10.20 -8.68 -8.46
C ALA A 228 -8.66 -8.65 -8.46
N TYR A 229 -8.04 -7.58 -7.98
CA TYR A 229 -6.59 -7.40 -8.03
C TYR A 229 -5.83 -8.48 -7.24
N SER A 230 -6.34 -8.93 -6.09
CA SER A 230 -5.70 -9.98 -5.30
C SER A 230 -5.57 -11.30 -6.03
N TYR A 231 -6.40 -11.54 -7.04
CA TYR A 231 -6.46 -12.77 -7.83
C TYR A 231 -6.15 -12.53 -9.32
N ILE A 232 -5.57 -11.39 -9.68
CA ILE A 232 -5.30 -11.05 -11.08
C ILE A 232 -4.32 -12.04 -11.73
N GLU A 233 -3.31 -12.49 -11.00
CA GLU A 233 -2.34 -13.46 -11.48
C GLU A 233 -3.00 -14.81 -11.81
N PRO A 234 -3.72 -15.48 -10.88
CA PRO A 234 -4.43 -16.71 -11.24
C PRO A 234 -5.56 -16.49 -12.25
N PHE A 235 -6.21 -15.33 -12.29
CA PHE A 235 -7.19 -15.02 -13.33
C PHE A 235 -6.55 -15.04 -14.72
N VAL A 236 -5.39 -14.42 -14.89
CA VAL A 236 -4.66 -14.37 -16.17
C VAL A 236 -4.25 -15.78 -16.62
N GLN A 237 -3.80 -16.62 -15.70
CA GLN A 237 -3.35 -17.97 -16.05
C GLN A 237 -4.50 -18.98 -16.21
N ASN A 238 -5.46 -18.99 -15.30
CA ASN A 238 -6.46 -20.04 -15.23
C ASN A 238 -7.77 -19.70 -15.96
N VAL A 239 -8.12 -18.40 -16.06
CA VAL A 239 -9.33 -17.94 -16.76
C VAL A 239 -9.01 -17.50 -18.18
N ALA A 240 -8.02 -16.60 -18.34
CA ALA A 240 -7.61 -16.12 -19.66
C ALA A 240 -6.74 -17.12 -20.41
N GLY A 241 -6.10 -18.07 -19.72
CA GLY A 241 -5.26 -19.11 -20.33
C GLY A 241 -3.91 -18.58 -20.84
N PHE A 242 -3.46 -17.41 -20.37
CA PHE A 242 -2.20 -16.82 -20.78
C PHE A 242 -1.03 -17.27 -19.92
N SER A 243 0.18 -17.05 -20.41
CA SER A 243 1.41 -17.48 -19.76
C SER A 243 1.67 -16.75 -18.43
N ALA A 244 2.43 -17.39 -17.54
CA ALA A 244 2.93 -16.77 -16.33
C ALA A 244 3.79 -15.52 -16.60
N ASN A 245 4.53 -15.51 -17.72
CA ASN A 245 5.30 -14.33 -18.15
C ASN A 245 4.38 -13.16 -18.53
N PHE A 246 3.26 -13.43 -19.18
CA PHE A 246 2.27 -12.39 -19.48
C PHE A 246 1.62 -11.87 -18.20
N ALA A 247 1.32 -12.71 -17.22
CA ALA A 247 0.84 -12.26 -15.92
C ALA A 247 1.84 -11.31 -15.24
N THR A 248 3.15 -11.61 -15.32
CA THR A 248 4.20 -10.73 -14.81
C THR A 248 4.24 -9.39 -15.55
N LEU A 249 4.16 -9.43 -16.91
CA LEU A 249 4.09 -8.22 -17.73
C LEU A 249 2.86 -7.37 -17.38
N LEU A 250 1.72 -8.00 -17.18
CA LEU A 250 0.46 -7.32 -16.84
C LEU A 250 0.57 -6.57 -15.50
N LEU A 251 1.17 -7.18 -14.48
CA LEU A 251 1.42 -6.54 -13.20
C LEU A 251 2.39 -5.36 -13.32
N LEU A 252 3.43 -5.48 -14.17
CA LEU A 252 4.34 -4.38 -14.48
C LEU A 252 3.62 -3.23 -15.19
N VAL A 253 2.78 -3.54 -16.17
CA VAL A 253 1.99 -2.54 -16.91
C VAL A 253 1.03 -1.81 -15.99
N LEU A 254 0.31 -2.54 -15.13
CA LEU A 254 -0.63 -1.97 -14.17
C LEU A 254 0.08 -1.05 -13.16
N GLY A 255 1.19 -1.50 -12.58
CA GLY A 255 2.01 -0.68 -11.67
C GLY A 255 2.62 0.53 -12.38
N GLY A 256 3.21 0.32 -13.57
CA GLY A 256 3.82 1.38 -14.39
C GLY A 256 2.83 2.45 -14.80
N ALA A 257 1.60 2.07 -15.14
CA ALA A 257 0.51 3.01 -15.46
C ALA A 257 0.14 3.90 -14.26
N GLY A 258 0.38 3.45 -13.04
CA GLY A 258 0.22 4.27 -11.85
C GLY A 258 1.09 5.55 -11.86
N ILE A 259 2.27 5.51 -12.48
CA ILE A 259 3.11 6.70 -12.65
C ILE A 259 2.37 7.75 -13.49
N ILE A 260 1.70 7.34 -14.56
CA ILE A 260 0.88 8.24 -15.40
C ILE A 260 -0.26 8.82 -14.55
N GLY A 261 -0.92 8.00 -13.75
CA GLY A 261 -1.96 8.44 -12.81
C GLY A 261 -1.45 9.48 -11.80
N SER A 262 -0.27 9.26 -11.25
CA SER A 262 0.37 10.20 -10.32
C SER A 262 0.68 11.54 -10.98
N VAL A 263 1.24 11.53 -12.20
CA VAL A 263 1.54 12.75 -12.97
C VAL A 263 0.25 13.51 -13.32
N LEU A 264 -0.80 12.80 -13.75
CA LEU A 264 -2.12 13.41 -14.04
C LEU A 264 -2.71 14.05 -12.79
N PHE A 265 -2.67 13.35 -11.66
CA PHE A 265 -3.15 13.89 -10.39
C PHE A 265 -2.33 15.10 -9.94
N GLY A 266 -1.01 15.06 -10.08
CA GLY A 266 -0.12 16.19 -9.75
C GLY A 266 -0.42 17.45 -10.56
N LYS A 267 -0.81 17.31 -11.84
CA LYS A 267 -1.14 18.44 -12.71
C LYS A 267 -2.56 18.98 -12.51
N LEU A 268 -3.53 18.11 -12.29
CA LEU A 268 -4.95 18.46 -12.31
C LEU A 268 -5.62 18.40 -10.93
N GLY A 269 -4.98 17.75 -9.96
CA GLY A 269 -5.54 17.47 -8.65
C GLY A 269 -5.85 18.70 -7.82
N ASN A 270 -5.03 19.75 -7.90
CA ASN A 270 -5.26 21.00 -7.14
C ASN A 270 -6.58 21.66 -7.49
N GLN A 271 -6.97 21.68 -8.77
CA GLN A 271 -8.17 22.36 -9.23
C GLN A 271 -9.39 21.43 -9.33
N HIS A 272 -9.17 20.14 -9.62
CA HIS A 272 -10.23 19.21 -10.01
C HIS A 272 -10.21 17.89 -9.22
N ALA A 273 -9.68 17.86 -8.00
CA ALA A 273 -9.50 16.62 -7.22
C ALA A 273 -10.77 15.75 -7.13
N SER A 274 -11.93 16.37 -6.86
CA SER A 274 -13.19 15.63 -6.73
C SER A 274 -13.65 15.03 -8.07
N GLY A 275 -13.55 15.77 -9.16
CA GLY A 275 -13.88 15.30 -10.51
C GLY A 275 -12.95 14.17 -10.96
N LEU A 276 -11.64 14.33 -10.71
CA LEU A 276 -10.64 13.30 -11.02
C LEU A 276 -10.90 11.99 -10.26
N VAL A 277 -11.20 12.07 -8.97
CA VAL A 277 -11.51 10.88 -8.17
C VAL A 277 -12.79 10.21 -8.66
N CYS A 278 -13.87 10.95 -8.95
CA CYS A 278 -15.08 10.36 -9.52
C CYS A 278 -14.81 9.70 -10.88
N SER A 279 -14.08 10.37 -11.78
CA SER A 279 -13.71 9.80 -13.06
C SER A 279 -12.86 8.54 -12.92
N ALA A 280 -11.91 8.55 -11.98
CA ALA A 280 -11.05 7.39 -11.71
C ALA A 280 -11.85 6.21 -11.14
N ILE A 281 -12.82 6.44 -10.24
CA ILE A 281 -13.71 5.36 -9.76
C ILE A 281 -14.56 4.83 -10.94
N GLY A 282 -15.03 5.69 -11.84
CA GLY A 282 -15.73 5.28 -13.06
C GLY A 282 -14.84 4.41 -13.98
N LEU A 283 -13.57 4.78 -14.16
CA LEU A 283 -12.60 3.97 -14.90
C LEU A 283 -12.31 2.64 -14.20
N LEU A 284 -12.29 2.60 -12.87
CA LEU A 284 -12.17 1.36 -12.10
C LEU A 284 -13.39 0.45 -12.34
N VAL A 285 -14.61 1.00 -12.32
CA VAL A 285 -15.84 0.24 -12.65
C VAL A 285 -15.73 -0.38 -14.03
N ILE A 286 -15.34 0.42 -15.04
CA ILE A 286 -15.15 -0.08 -16.41
C ILE A 286 -14.10 -1.19 -16.45
N SER A 287 -12.97 -1.00 -15.77
CA SER A 287 -11.89 -2.00 -15.74
C SER A 287 -12.35 -3.32 -15.13
N LEU A 288 -13.13 -3.27 -14.05
CA LEU A 288 -13.63 -4.46 -13.39
C LEU A 288 -14.70 -5.17 -14.22
N VAL A 289 -15.64 -4.45 -14.84
CA VAL A 289 -16.68 -5.02 -15.71
C VAL A 289 -16.07 -5.62 -16.98
N MET A 290 -15.06 -4.97 -17.55
CA MET A 290 -14.40 -5.42 -18.78
C MET A 290 -13.34 -6.50 -18.55
N LEU A 291 -13.04 -6.90 -17.32
CA LEU A 291 -11.99 -7.86 -17.02
C LEU A 291 -12.21 -9.21 -17.73
N LEU A 292 -13.40 -9.79 -17.62
CA LEU A 292 -13.75 -11.03 -18.31
C LEU A 292 -13.89 -10.84 -19.84
N PRO A 293 -14.60 -9.84 -20.37
CA PRO A 293 -14.64 -9.62 -21.82
C PRO A 293 -13.25 -9.41 -22.46
N ALA A 294 -12.32 -8.77 -21.75
CA ALA A 294 -10.96 -8.52 -22.23
C ALA A 294 -10.06 -9.78 -22.18
N SER A 295 -10.44 -10.82 -21.44
CA SER A 295 -9.62 -12.01 -21.21
C SER A 295 -9.34 -12.84 -22.47
N GLY A 296 -10.04 -12.59 -23.57
CA GLY A 296 -9.81 -13.25 -24.86
C GLY A 296 -8.57 -12.74 -25.62
N SER A 297 -7.88 -11.68 -25.17
CA SER A 297 -6.73 -11.10 -25.85
C SER A 297 -5.73 -10.48 -24.88
N GLU A 298 -4.46 -10.81 -25.02
CA GLU A 298 -3.37 -10.20 -24.25
C GLU A 298 -3.35 -8.68 -24.39
N MET A 299 -3.55 -8.17 -25.62
CA MET A 299 -3.58 -6.73 -25.90
C MET A 299 -4.74 -6.04 -25.17
N HIS A 300 -5.93 -6.64 -25.16
CA HIS A 300 -7.08 -6.06 -24.46
C HIS A 300 -6.84 -6.00 -22.95
N LEU A 301 -6.32 -7.06 -22.34
CA LEU A 301 -5.96 -7.08 -20.93
C LEU A 301 -4.85 -6.06 -20.61
N ALA A 302 -3.84 -5.92 -21.48
CA ALA A 302 -2.77 -4.93 -21.28
C ALA A 302 -3.32 -3.49 -21.30
N VAL A 303 -4.14 -3.14 -22.29
CA VAL A 303 -4.78 -1.81 -22.37
C VAL A 303 -5.68 -1.57 -21.17
N LEU A 304 -6.47 -2.56 -20.77
CA LEU A 304 -7.34 -2.48 -19.60
C LEU A 304 -6.53 -2.24 -18.32
N SER A 305 -5.37 -2.90 -18.19
CA SER A 305 -4.46 -2.73 -17.05
C SER A 305 -3.83 -1.34 -16.97
N VAL A 306 -3.57 -0.70 -18.11
CA VAL A 306 -3.15 0.72 -18.13
C VAL A 306 -4.24 1.60 -17.55
N VAL A 307 -5.48 1.45 -18.00
CA VAL A 307 -6.63 2.24 -17.50
C VAL A 307 -6.82 1.99 -16.00
N TRP A 308 -6.76 0.74 -15.58
CA TRP A 308 -6.92 0.34 -14.18
C TRP A 308 -5.80 0.89 -13.29
N GLY A 309 -4.54 0.80 -13.71
CA GLY A 309 -3.40 1.33 -12.95
C GLY A 309 -3.46 2.85 -12.78
N ILE A 310 -3.84 3.59 -13.84
CA ILE A 310 -4.08 5.04 -13.76
C ILE A 310 -5.19 5.33 -12.74
N ALA A 311 -6.31 4.62 -12.84
CA ALA A 311 -7.48 4.83 -12.00
C ALA A 311 -7.16 4.64 -10.51
N ILE A 312 -6.56 3.51 -10.13
CA ILE A 312 -6.31 3.22 -8.71
C ILE A 312 -5.29 4.18 -8.08
N MET A 313 -4.30 4.64 -8.85
CA MET A 313 -3.34 5.64 -8.36
C MET A 313 -4.03 6.99 -8.09
N ILE A 314 -4.86 7.46 -9.01
CA ILE A 314 -5.62 8.73 -8.83
C ILE A 314 -6.56 8.62 -7.63
N ILE A 315 -7.24 7.49 -7.45
CA ILE A 315 -8.12 7.23 -6.30
C ILE A 315 -7.33 7.33 -5.00
N GLY A 316 -6.22 6.60 -4.88
CA GLY A 316 -5.38 6.58 -3.67
C GLY A 316 -4.89 7.98 -3.29
N LEU A 317 -4.28 8.69 -4.23
CA LEU A 317 -3.78 10.05 -4.01
C LEU A 317 -4.90 11.03 -3.67
N GLY A 318 -6.02 10.96 -4.38
CA GLY A 318 -7.15 11.84 -4.15
C GLY A 318 -7.81 11.65 -2.79
N MET A 319 -7.95 10.40 -2.32
CA MET A 319 -8.45 10.13 -0.97
C MET A 319 -7.50 10.64 0.10
N GLN A 320 -6.20 10.37 -0.04
CA GLN A 320 -5.18 10.82 0.89
C GLN A 320 -5.18 12.34 1.06
N VAL A 321 -5.18 13.08 -0.05
CA VAL A 321 -5.20 14.57 -0.04
C VAL A 321 -6.46 15.10 0.62
N LYS A 322 -7.61 14.47 0.38
CA LYS A 322 -8.87 14.87 1.04
C LYS A 322 -8.87 14.62 2.54
N VAL A 323 -8.28 13.51 3.00
CA VAL A 323 -8.12 13.24 4.44
C VAL A 323 -7.26 14.32 5.09
N LEU A 324 -6.13 14.68 4.48
CA LEU A 324 -5.24 15.74 4.98
C LEU A 324 -5.95 17.10 5.05
N ALA A 325 -6.72 17.45 4.02
CA ALA A 325 -7.48 18.70 3.99
C ALA A 325 -8.60 18.76 5.04
N LEU A 326 -9.21 17.62 5.38
CA LEU A 326 -10.30 17.54 6.36
C LEU A 326 -9.82 17.42 7.82
N ALA A 327 -8.53 17.17 8.04
CA ALA A 327 -7.96 16.99 9.38
C ALA A 327 -6.61 17.72 9.54
N PRO A 328 -6.52 19.04 9.27
CA PRO A 328 -5.25 19.78 9.32
C PRO A 328 -4.68 19.91 10.74
N ASP A 329 -5.54 19.82 11.76
CA ASP A 329 -5.22 19.88 13.17
C ASP A 329 -4.79 18.54 13.80
N ALA A 330 -4.98 17.43 13.10
CA ALA A 330 -4.67 16.08 13.57
C ALA A 330 -4.22 15.14 12.40
N THR A 331 -3.37 15.65 11.53
CA THR A 331 -2.95 14.98 10.30
C THR A 331 -2.41 13.58 10.52
N ASP A 332 -1.53 13.38 11.53
CA ASP A 332 -0.88 12.10 11.78
C ASP A 332 -1.90 11.03 12.23
N VAL A 333 -2.82 11.40 13.12
CA VAL A 333 -3.88 10.49 13.58
C VAL A 333 -4.84 10.17 12.44
N ALA A 334 -5.23 11.19 11.66
CA ALA A 334 -6.12 11.01 10.51
C ALA A 334 -5.50 10.10 9.44
N MET A 335 -4.21 10.25 9.18
CA MET A 335 -3.48 9.41 8.22
C MET A 335 -3.25 7.99 8.74
N SER A 336 -3.02 7.80 10.04
CA SER A 336 -2.97 6.46 10.65
C SER A 336 -4.31 5.73 10.51
N LEU A 337 -5.42 6.41 10.76
CA LEU A 337 -6.77 5.88 10.53
C LEU A 337 -6.99 5.56 9.05
N PHE A 338 -6.59 6.46 8.15
CA PHE A 338 -6.69 6.25 6.70
C PHE A 338 -5.94 4.99 6.27
N SER A 339 -4.70 4.82 6.73
CA SER A 339 -3.90 3.61 6.45
C SER A 339 -4.56 2.35 6.97
N GLY A 340 -5.07 2.37 8.21
CA GLY A 340 -5.82 1.24 8.78
C GLY A 340 -7.07 0.89 7.97
N ILE A 341 -7.87 1.90 7.59
CA ILE A 341 -9.08 1.73 6.79
C ILE A 341 -8.77 1.23 5.38
N PHE A 342 -7.69 1.72 4.77
CA PHE A 342 -7.20 1.23 3.48
C PHE A 342 -6.87 -0.26 3.56
N ASN A 343 -6.16 -0.69 4.61
CA ASN A 343 -5.84 -2.09 4.85
C ASN A 343 -7.07 -2.95 5.18
N ILE A 344 -8.09 -2.41 5.88
CA ILE A 344 -9.41 -3.08 6.01
C ILE A 344 -9.98 -3.36 4.63
N GLY A 345 -9.94 -2.39 3.73
CA GLY A 345 -10.40 -2.54 2.35
C GLY A 345 -9.61 -3.60 1.57
N ILE A 346 -8.27 -3.62 1.70
CA ILE A 346 -7.41 -4.66 1.08
C ILE A 346 -7.86 -6.04 1.55
N GLY A 347 -7.94 -6.26 2.84
CA GLY A 347 -8.31 -7.54 3.43
C GLY A 347 -9.74 -7.97 3.09
N ALA A 348 -10.70 -7.03 3.12
CA ALA A 348 -12.08 -7.29 2.74
C ALA A 348 -12.20 -7.68 1.26
N GLY A 349 -11.49 -6.96 0.38
CA GLY A 349 -11.45 -7.29 -1.06
C GLY A 349 -10.84 -8.66 -1.31
N ALA A 350 -9.70 -8.96 -0.71
CA ALA A 350 -9.08 -10.27 -0.81
C ALA A 350 -10.01 -11.40 -0.31
N LEU A 351 -10.74 -11.15 0.80
CA LEU A 351 -11.72 -12.12 1.33
C LEU A 351 -12.89 -12.31 0.39
N VAL A 352 -13.47 -11.23 -0.16
CA VAL A 352 -14.58 -11.34 -1.14
C VAL A 352 -14.11 -12.10 -2.37
N GLY A 353 -12.93 -11.76 -2.92
CA GLY A 353 -12.34 -12.48 -4.06
C GLY A 353 -12.09 -13.96 -3.74
N ASN A 354 -11.65 -14.27 -2.52
CA ASN A 354 -11.51 -15.64 -2.01
C ASN A 354 -12.85 -16.40 -2.08
N GLN A 355 -13.89 -15.83 -1.47
CA GLN A 355 -15.21 -16.48 -1.39
C GLN A 355 -15.85 -16.67 -2.78
N ILE A 356 -15.69 -15.67 -3.67
CA ILE A 356 -16.15 -15.78 -5.05
C ILE A 356 -15.42 -16.92 -5.79
N SER A 357 -14.11 -17.02 -5.63
CA SER A 357 -13.31 -18.05 -6.28
C SER A 357 -13.59 -19.46 -5.76
N LEU A 358 -13.89 -19.61 -4.45
CA LEU A 358 -14.19 -20.90 -3.83
C LEU A 358 -15.59 -21.40 -4.12
N HIS A 359 -16.59 -20.52 -4.08
CA HIS A 359 -18.00 -20.96 -4.06
C HIS A 359 -18.73 -20.69 -5.38
N TRP A 360 -18.17 -19.85 -6.25
CA TRP A 360 -18.82 -19.50 -7.52
C TRP A 360 -17.89 -19.79 -8.70
N SER A 361 -17.17 -18.79 -9.19
CA SER A 361 -16.19 -18.93 -10.24
C SER A 361 -15.27 -17.72 -10.29
N MET A 362 -13.99 -17.92 -10.53
CA MET A 362 -13.02 -16.83 -10.75
C MET A 362 -13.37 -15.98 -11.99
N ASN A 363 -14.16 -16.51 -12.94
CA ASN A 363 -14.62 -15.77 -14.12
C ASN A 363 -15.43 -14.52 -13.75
N VAL A 364 -16.18 -14.56 -12.64
CA VAL A 364 -17.06 -13.46 -12.22
C VAL A 364 -16.40 -12.50 -11.23
N ILE A 365 -15.11 -12.67 -10.93
CA ILE A 365 -14.41 -11.88 -9.90
C ILE A 365 -14.40 -10.37 -10.22
N GLY A 366 -14.29 -10.01 -11.50
CA GLY A 366 -14.38 -8.63 -11.95
C GLY A 366 -15.78 -8.03 -11.69
N TYR A 367 -16.84 -8.77 -11.99
CA TYR A 367 -18.23 -8.34 -11.74
C TYR A 367 -18.50 -8.20 -10.24
N ALA A 368 -17.99 -9.13 -9.42
CA ALA A 368 -18.10 -9.04 -7.97
C ALA A 368 -17.44 -7.77 -7.39
N GLY A 369 -16.26 -7.40 -7.90
CA GLY A 369 -15.60 -6.14 -7.55
C GLY A 369 -16.33 -4.90 -8.10
N ALA A 370 -16.97 -5.01 -9.27
CA ALA A 370 -17.69 -3.89 -9.88
C ALA A 370 -18.89 -3.43 -9.05
N ILE A 371 -19.57 -4.33 -8.34
CA ILE A 371 -20.75 -3.98 -7.51
C ILE A 371 -20.38 -2.93 -6.45
N PRO A 372 -19.43 -3.16 -5.54
CA PRO A 372 -19.03 -2.13 -4.58
C PRO A 372 -18.35 -0.91 -5.26
N ALA A 373 -17.72 -1.07 -6.43
CA ALA A 373 -17.17 0.06 -7.17
C ALA A 373 -18.27 1.02 -7.69
N ILE A 374 -19.38 0.49 -8.18
CA ILE A 374 -20.55 1.28 -8.60
C ILE A 374 -21.15 2.01 -7.39
N ALA A 375 -21.33 1.32 -6.26
CA ALA A 375 -21.78 1.93 -5.03
C ALA A 375 -20.84 3.07 -4.57
N ALA A 376 -19.52 2.85 -4.65
CA ALA A 376 -18.51 3.85 -4.34
C ALA A 376 -18.60 5.06 -5.29
N LEU A 377 -18.85 4.85 -6.58
CA LEU A 377 -19.00 5.94 -7.54
C LEU A 377 -20.21 6.84 -7.21
N VAL A 378 -21.35 6.22 -6.96
CA VAL A 378 -22.58 6.95 -6.56
C VAL A 378 -22.32 7.73 -5.26
N TRP A 379 -21.71 7.07 -4.26
CA TRP A 379 -21.37 7.66 -2.97
C TRP A 379 -20.38 8.83 -3.11
N ALA A 380 -19.35 8.68 -3.95
CA ALA A 380 -18.38 9.74 -4.23
C ALA A 380 -19.03 10.98 -4.82
N VAL A 381 -19.93 10.82 -5.80
CA VAL A 381 -20.67 11.93 -6.41
C VAL A 381 -21.50 12.66 -5.35
N VAL A 382 -22.21 11.93 -4.49
CA VAL A 382 -23.03 12.52 -3.40
C VAL A 382 -22.16 13.29 -2.41
N ILE A 383 -21.09 12.67 -1.92
CA ILE A 383 -20.19 13.27 -0.92
C ILE A 383 -19.58 14.56 -1.48
N PHE A 384 -19.00 14.51 -2.68
CA PHE A 384 -18.27 15.66 -3.23
C PHE A 384 -19.17 16.81 -3.65
N ARG A 385 -20.47 16.56 -3.91
CA ARG A 385 -21.47 17.60 -4.06
C ARG A 385 -21.87 18.23 -2.73
N ARG A 386 -22.00 17.40 -1.68
CA ARG A 386 -22.44 17.86 -0.35
C ARG A 386 -21.33 18.59 0.41
N TRP A 387 -20.09 18.11 0.29
CA TRP A 387 -18.90 18.68 0.94
C TRP A 387 -17.82 18.95 -0.11
N PRO A 388 -17.91 20.07 -0.85
CA PRO A 388 -16.86 20.44 -1.80
C PRO A 388 -15.60 20.81 -1.03
N VAL A 389 -14.63 19.89 -0.95
CA VAL A 389 -13.31 20.14 -0.38
C VAL A 389 -12.52 20.92 -1.41
N LYS A 390 -12.37 22.24 -1.21
CA LYS A 390 -11.40 23.04 -1.93
C LYS A 390 -10.04 22.76 -1.32
N LEU A 391 -9.08 22.31 -2.13
CA LEU A 391 -7.68 22.32 -1.76
C LEU A 391 -7.26 23.78 -1.83
N GLU A 392 -7.16 24.45 -0.69
CA GLU A 392 -6.58 25.79 -0.64
C GLU A 392 -5.15 25.71 -1.20
N GLU A 393 -4.86 26.59 -2.14
CA GLU A 393 -3.49 26.88 -2.55
C GLU A 393 -2.71 27.20 -1.26
N GLN A 394 -1.75 26.35 -0.92
CA GLN A 394 -0.69 26.72 0.01
C GLN A 394 0.19 27.77 -0.71
N THR A 395 -0.40 28.90 -1.00
CA THR A 395 0.26 30.07 -1.54
C THR A 395 0.85 30.83 -0.37
N HIS A 396 2.19 30.71 -0.24
CA HIS A 396 3.05 31.71 0.37
C HIS A 396 2.73 32.22 1.80
N ALA A 397 3.10 31.42 2.80
CA ALA A 397 3.64 31.98 4.03
C ALA A 397 5.19 31.99 3.94
N SER A 398 5.72 32.73 2.98
CA SER A 398 7.13 33.11 2.92
C SER A 398 7.20 34.58 2.53
N HIS A 399 6.74 35.46 3.44
CA HIS A 399 7.14 36.85 3.55
C HIS A 399 6.53 37.40 4.85
N VAL A 400 7.21 37.25 5.96
CA VAL A 400 7.58 38.30 6.92
C VAL A 400 8.73 37.77 7.76
#